data_57135e2cc65cd3155fee31168a6fdce2
#
_entry.id   57135e2cc65cd3155fee31168a6fdce2
#
_cell.length_a   1.000
_cell.length_b   1.000
_cell.length_c   1.000
_cell.angle_alpha   90.00
_cell.angle_beta   90.00
_cell.angle_gamma   90.00
#
_symmetry.space_group_name_H-M   'P 1'
#
loop_
_entity.id
_entity.type
_entity.pdbx_description
1 polymer ?
#
loop_
_entity_poly.entity_id
_entity_poly.type
_entity_poly.pdbx_seq_one_letter_code
_entity_poly.pdbx_strand_id
1 'polypeptide(L)'
;MRLVFMGTPEFARACLEKLHSDGFDIAAVYTKIDTPKNRGMKLIPSPVKEYAQSVGLSVYQPQSFRDEETVQQLRELKPDLLVVVAYGKILPQAVLDIPKYGAINMHGSILPQLRGSAPVQRSILNHCDEAGVTAMYLSAGMDEGDIIEIRKTAIQPLETSEELMARLAQLAAPLCADTVRSIEAGTAPRIPQDNARATYAPMLSKEESPIDWNQPARFIVDHVRGLVPWPVATAELGGTEFKIYRVEYADQKTEKAPGSVVALTKKGLLVACQEGNTVLVRELQAKGGKRMPAPDYFRGHPITIE
;
A
#
# COMPACT_ATOMS: atom_id res chain seq x y z
N MET A 1 -11.39 -22.07 -16.60
CA MET A 1 -11.17 -22.19 -15.12
C MET A 1 -12.07 -21.18 -14.42
N ARG A 2 -12.84 -21.64 -13.43
CA ARG A 2 -13.81 -20.82 -12.70
C ARG A 2 -13.16 -20.13 -11.50
N LEU A 3 -13.17 -18.81 -11.46
CA LEU A 3 -12.50 -18.01 -10.44
C LEU A 3 -13.48 -17.46 -9.40
N VAL A 4 -13.05 -17.36 -8.15
CA VAL A 4 -13.61 -16.45 -7.17
C VAL A 4 -12.53 -15.43 -6.82
N PHE A 5 -12.86 -14.14 -6.96
CA PHE A 5 -11.96 -13.04 -6.64
C PHE A 5 -12.24 -12.49 -5.23
N MET A 6 -11.19 -12.24 -4.46
CA MET A 6 -11.29 -11.69 -3.11
C MET A 6 -10.36 -10.48 -2.99
N GLY A 7 -10.92 -9.27 -2.84
CA GLY A 7 -10.10 -8.06 -2.79
C GLY A 7 -10.87 -6.84 -2.27
N THR A 8 -10.16 -5.75 -1.95
CA THR A 8 -10.80 -4.55 -1.38
C THR A 8 -10.32 -3.23 -2.00
N PRO A 9 -9.02 -2.84 -1.99
CA PRO A 9 -8.55 -1.52 -2.43
C PRO A 9 -8.36 -1.41 -3.95
N GLU A 10 -7.95 -0.24 -4.43
CA GLU A 10 -7.64 0.03 -5.84
C GLU A 10 -6.62 -0.95 -6.43
N PHE A 11 -5.62 -1.34 -5.65
CA PHE A 11 -4.64 -2.35 -6.05
C PHE A 11 -5.31 -3.69 -6.45
N ALA A 12 -6.32 -4.11 -5.69
CA ALA A 12 -7.11 -5.31 -5.99
C ALA A 12 -8.07 -5.08 -7.17
N ARG A 13 -8.68 -3.89 -7.26
CA ARG A 13 -9.55 -3.53 -8.37
C ARG A 13 -8.83 -3.65 -9.71
N ALA A 14 -7.60 -3.18 -9.83
CA ALA A 14 -6.81 -3.28 -11.06
C ALA A 14 -6.64 -4.74 -11.52
N CYS A 15 -6.42 -5.67 -10.58
CA CYS A 15 -6.35 -7.10 -10.89
C CYS A 15 -7.70 -7.66 -11.34
N LEU A 16 -8.79 -7.33 -10.64
CA LEU A 16 -10.15 -7.75 -11.00
C LEU A 16 -10.54 -7.25 -12.40
N GLU A 17 -10.28 -5.99 -12.67
CA GLU A 17 -10.56 -5.35 -13.96
C GLU A 17 -9.81 -6.04 -15.10
N LYS A 18 -8.54 -6.37 -14.88
CA LYS A 18 -7.72 -7.11 -15.86
C LYS A 18 -8.27 -8.52 -16.11
N LEU A 19 -8.59 -9.28 -15.06
CA LEU A 19 -9.17 -10.61 -15.22
C LEU A 19 -10.51 -10.56 -15.96
N HIS A 20 -11.38 -9.62 -15.62
CA HIS A 20 -12.68 -9.46 -16.29
C HIS A 20 -12.52 -9.05 -17.76
N SER A 21 -11.66 -8.06 -18.07
CA SER A 21 -11.43 -7.59 -19.44
C SER A 21 -10.78 -8.66 -20.34
N ASP A 22 -10.00 -9.57 -19.74
CA ASP A 22 -9.39 -10.71 -20.44
C ASP A 22 -10.37 -11.89 -20.63
N GLY A 23 -11.61 -11.79 -20.14
CA GLY A 23 -12.67 -12.78 -20.35
C GLY A 23 -12.60 -14.00 -19.43
N PHE A 24 -11.91 -13.92 -18.29
CA PHE A 24 -11.93 -15.02 -17.31
C PHE A 24 -13.33 -15.22 -16.70
N ASP A 25 -13.70 -16.49 -16.41
CA ASP A 25 -14.95 -16.85 -15.73
C ASP A 25 -14.87 -16.51 -14.25
N ILE A 26 -15.35 -15.32 -13.86
CA ILE A 26 -15.40 -14.83 -12.48
C ILE A 26 -16.78 -15.12 -11.90
N ALA A 27 -16.89 -16.20 -11.12
CA ALA A 27 -18.15 -16.66 -10.53
C ALA A 27 -18.70 -15.67 -9.48
N ALA A 28 -17.81 -15.06 -8.72
CA ALA A 28 -18.17 -14.11 -7.67
C ALA A 28 -16.98 -13.25 -7.21
N VAL A 29 -17.29 -12.14 -6.58
CA VAL A 29 -16.33 -11.20 -5.98
C VAL A 29 -16.64 -11.07 -4.48
N TYR A 30 -15.63 -11.30 -3.65
CA TYR A 30 -15.69 -11.09 -2.21
C TYR A 30 -14.91 -9.84 -1.84
N THR A 31 -15.52 -8.96 -1.05
CA THR A 31 -14.87 -7.73 -0.59
C THR A 31 -15.28 -7.43 0.86
N LYS A 32 -14.58 -6.49 1.51
CA LYS A 32 -14.95 -6.04 2.85
C LYS A 32 -16.32 -5.34 2.83
N ILE A 33 -17.00 -5.37 3.98
CA ILE A 33 -18.23 -4.59 4.20
C ILE A 33 -17.97 -3.10 3.98
N ASP A 34 -19.00 -2.40 3.52
CA ASP A 34 -18.95 -0.96 3.36
C ASP A 34 -18.69 -0.29 4.71
N THR A 35 -17.78 0.67 4.74
CA THR A 35 -17.42 1.36 5.98
C THR A 35 -17.78 2.84 5.91
N PRO A 36 -18.26 3.43 7.01
CA PRO A 36 -18.49 4.86 7.07
C PRO A 36 -17.17 5.62 6.84
N LYS A 37 -17.15 6.52 5.86
CA LYS A 37 -16.01 7.43 5.60
C LYS A 37 -16.50 8.87 5.58
N ASN A 38 -15.57 9.79 5.82
CA ASN A 38 -15.77 11.25 5.81
C ASN A 38 -16.69 11.78 6.92
N ARG A 39 -16.76 13.11 7.06
CA ARG A 39 -17.53 13.82 8.10
C ARG A 39 -19.03 13.52 8.10
N GLY A 40 -19.59 12.94 7.02
CA GLY A 40 -21.00 12.59 6.88
C GLY A 40 -21.35 11.14 7.21
N MET A 41 -20.39 10.29 7.65
CA MET A 41 -20.59 8.86 7.95
C MET A 41 -21.30 8.09 6.81
N LYS A 42 -21.18 8.55 5.56
CA LYS A 42 -21.69 7.82 4.41
C LYS A 42 -20.99 6.49 4.25
N LEU A 43 -21.75 5.43 4.07
CA LEU A 43 -21.22 4.12 3.70
C LEU A 43 -20.63 4.24 2.29
N ILE A 44 -19.33 4.02 2.19
CA ILE A 44 -18.62 4.06 0.91
C ILE A 44 -18.26 2.62 0.54
N PRO A 45 -18.68 2.14 -0.64
CA PRO A 45 -18.30 0.84 -1.15
C PRO A 45 -16.78 0.77 -1.38
N SER A 46 -16.24 -0.45 -1.38
CA SER A 46 -14.85 -0.64 -1.77
C SER A 46 -14.67 -0.44 -3.27
N PRO A 47 -13.47 -0.03 -3.74
CA PRO A 47 -13.17 0.06 -5.18
C PRO A 47 -13.48 -1.23 -5.94
N VAL A 48 -13.22 -2.38 -5.33
CA VAL A 48 -13.56 -3.70 -5.90
C VAL A 48 -15.07 -3.87 -6.03
N LYS A 49 -15.87 -3.47 -5.02
CA LYS A 49 -17.34 -3.54 -5.09
C LYS A 49 -17.89 -2.64 -6.18
N GLU A 50 -17.43 -1.39 -6.24
CA GLU A 50 -17.86 -0.42 -7.25
C GLU A 50 -17.66 -0.97 -8.67
N TYR A 51 -16.46 -1.50 -8.94
CA TYR A 51 -16.18 -2.09 -10.25
C TYR A 51 -17.03 -3.34 -10.51
N ALA A 52 -17.06 -4.30 -9.57
CA ALA A 52 -17.81 -5.54 -9.75
C ALA A 52 -19.29 -5.29 -10.04
N GLN A 53 -19.92 -4.34 -9.33
CA GLN A 53 -21.31 -3.95 -9.56
C GLN A 53 -21.50 -3.27 -10.92
N SER A 54 -20.57 -2.43 -11.36
CA SER A 54 -20.66 -1.72 -12.64
C SER A 54 -20.64 -2.66 -13.84
N VAL A 55 -20.08 -3.85 -13.70
CA VAL A 55 -19.96 -4.87 -14.75
C VAL A 55 -20.86 -6.10 -14.51
N GLY A 56 -21.75 -6.04 -13.53
CA GLY A 56 -22.75 -7.08 -13.26
C GLY A 56 -22.23 -8.35 -12.57
N LEU A 57 -21.03 -8.31 -11.95
CA LEU A 57 -20.51 -9.44 -11.18
C LEU A 57 -21.19 -9.53 -9.81
N SER A 58 -21.46 -10.77 -9.36
CA SER A 58 -22.03 -11.03 -8.03
C SER A 58 -21.05 -10.64 -6.92
N VAL A 59 -21.51 -9.85 -5.94
CA VAL A 59 -20.67 -9.34 -4.83
C VAL A 59 -21.15 -9.90 -3.49
N TYR A 60 -20.21 -10.45 -2.73
CA TYR A 60 -20.42 -10.95 -1.36
C TYR A 60 -19.55 -10.19 -0.37
N GLN A 61 -20.12 -9.84 0.79
CA GLN A 61 -19.45 -9.08 1.84
C GLN A 61 -19.62 -9.78 3.21
N PRO A 62 -19.11 -11.03 3.37
CA PRO A 62 -19.24 -11.73 4.64
C PRO A 62 -18.45 -11.01 5.73
N GLN A 63 -18.91 -11.11 6.97
CA GLN A 63 -18.16 -10.59 8.12
C GLN A 63 -16.89 -11.40 8.40
N SER A 64 -17.00 -12.72 8.28
CA SER A 64 -15.87 -13.65 8.45
C SER A 64 -16.13 -14.94 7.66
N PHE A 65 -15.13 -15.83 7.63
CA PHE A 65 -15.26 -17.21 7.14
C PHE A 65 -15.26 -18.23 8.30
N ARG A 66 -15.64 -17.80 9.49
CA ARG A 66 -15.78 -18.69 10.67
C ARG A 66 -17.12 -19.39 10.73
N ASP A 67 -18.14 -18.83 10.09
CA ASP A 67 -19.47 -19.41 10.02
C ASP A 67 -19.57 -20.37 8.82
N GLU A 68 -20.22 -21.53 9.06
CA GLU A 68 -20.36 -22.59 8.05
C GLU A 68 -21.21 -22.15 6.85
N GLU A 69 -22.16 -21.24 7.05
CA GLU A 69 -23.01 -20.73 5.96
C GLU A 69 -22.19 -19.99 4.92
N THR A 70 -21.28 -19.11 5.34
CA THR A 70 -20.36 -18.38 4.44
C THR A 70 -19.43 -19.34 3.67
N VAL A 71 -18.93 -20.36 4.37
CA VAL A 71 -18.05 -21.38 3.75
C VAL A 71 -18.85 -22.22 2.75
N GLN A 72 -20.07 -22.62 3.09
CA GLN A 72 -20.93 -23.40 2.23
C GLN A 72 -21.34 -22.60 0.96
N GLN A 73 -21.66 -21.33 1.12
CA GLN A 73 -21.91 -20.43 -0.02
C GLN A 73 -20.73 -20.39 -1.01
N LEU A 74 -19.50 -20.34 -0.49
CA LEU A 74 -18.31 -20.38 -1.33
C LEU A 74 -18.16 -21.74 -2.04
N ARG A 75 -18.43 -22.86 -1.36
CA ARG A 75 -18.41 -24.21 -1.97
C ARG A 75 -19.41 -24.35 -3.10
N GLU A 76 -20.60 -23.79 -2.97
CA GLU A 76 -21.67 -23.83 -3.98
C GLU A 76 -21.29 -23.09 -5.27
N LEU A 77 -20.41 -22.11 -5.19
CA LEU A 77 -19.84 -21.42 -6.37
C LEU A 77 -18.91 -22.33 -7.17
N LYS A 78 -18.41 -23.44 -6.59
CA LYS A 78 -17.50 -24.43 -7.20
C LYS A 78 -16.27 -23.75 -7.86
N PRO A 79 -15.51 -22.95 -7.12
CA PRO A 79 -14.33 -22.29 -7.67
C PRO A 79 -13.24 -23.33 -8.01
N ASP A 80 -12.57 -23.15 -9.13
CA ASP A 80 -11.34 -23.88 -9.45
C ASP A 80 -10.12 -23.23 -8.78
N LEU A 81 -10.15 -21.90 -8.62
CA LEU A 81 -9.06 -21.10 -8.04
C LEU A 81 -9.64 -19.90 -7.28
N LEU A 82 -9.07 -19.58 -6.10
CA LEU A 82 -9.27 -18.30 -5.44
C LEU A 82 -8.14 -17.33 -5.83
N VAL A 83 -8.51 -16.13 -6.25
CA VAL A 83 -7.57 -15.03 -6.50
C VAL A 83 -7.75 -14.00 -5.40
N VAL A 84 -6.79 -13.92 -4.49
CA VAL A 84 -6.86 -13.06 -3.30
C VAL A 84 -5.88 -11.90 -3.49
N VAL A 85 -6.37 -10.67 -3.38
CA VAL A 85 -5.54 -9.46 -3.55
C VAL A 85 -5.94 -8.43 -2.51
N ALA A 86 -5.10 -8.20 -1.53
CA ALA A 86 -5.33 -7.22 -0.46
C ALA A 86 -6.78 -7.28 0.11
N TYR A 87 -7.28 -8.49 0.34
CA TYR A 87 -8.64 -8.71 0.83
C TYR A 87 -8.83 -8.23 2.28
N GLY A 88 -7.77 -8.41 3.09
CA GLY A 88 -7.71 -7.93 4.47
C GLY A 88 -8.59 -8.71 5.44
N LYS A 89 -8.85 -9.98 5.14
CA LYS A 89 -9.45 -10.97 6.04
C LYS A 89 -8.61 -12.24 6.02
N ILE A 90 -8.54 -12.91 7.17
CA ILE A 90 -7.90 -14.21 7.28
C ILE A 90 -8.81 -15.26 6.63
N LEU A 91 -8.24 -16.09 5.78
CA LEU A 91 -8.91 -17.24 5.16
C LEU A 91 -8.49 -18.50 5.91
N PRO A 92 -9.44 -19.19 6.59
CA PRO A 92 -9.15 -20.46 7.25
C PRO A 92 -8.72 -21.53 6.23
N GLN A 93 -7.99 -22.55 6.69
CA GLN A 93 -7.55 -23.66 5.83
C GLN A 93 -8.73 -24.31 5.09
N ALA A 94 -9.87 -24.49 5.76
CA ALA A 94 -11.10 -25.03 5.17
C ALA A 94 -11.61 -24.22 3.95
N VAL A 95 -11.28 -22.95 3.84
CA VAL A 95 -11.58 -22.11 2.68
C VAL A 95 -10.54 -22.28 1.59
N LEU A 96 -9.25 -22.36 1.97
CA LEU A 96 -8.14 -22.55 1.04
C LEU A 96 -8.19 -23.92 0.34
N ASP A 97 -8.79 -24.92 0.98
CA ASP A 97 -8.94 -26.29 0.48
C ASP A 97 -10.17 -26.49 -0.45
N ILE A 98 -11.05 -25.47 -0.58
CA ILE A 98 -12.24 -25.59 -1.44
C ILE A 98 -11.87 -25.70 -2.93
N PRO A 99 -11.04 -24.80 -3.50
CA PRO A 99 -10.77 -24.81 -4.92
C PRO A 99 -9.71 -25.87 -5.29
N LYS A 100 -9.91 -26.50 -6.46
CA LYS A 100 -9.01 -27.54 -6.99
C LYS A 100 -7.55 -27.09 -7.08
N TYR A 101 -7.32 -25.84 -7.48
CA TYR A 101 -5.98 -25.28 -7.68
C TYR A 101 -5.51 -24.43 -6.47
N GLY A 102 -6.29 -24.43 -5.36
CA GLY A 102 -5.98 -23.66 -4.16
C GLY A 102 -6.25 -22.16 -4.32
N ALA A 103 -5.45 -21.36 -3.66
CA ALA A 103 -5.58 -19.90 -3.65
C ALA A 103 -4.23 -19.23 -3.98
N ILE A 104 -4.27 -18.11 -4.70
CA ILE A 104 -3.10 -17.28 -4.99
C ILE A 104 -3.27 -15.88 -4.42
N ASN A 105 -2.14 -15.21 -4.16
CA ASN A 105 -2.10 -13.83 -3.71
C ASN A 105 -1.16 -13.00 -4.60
N MET A 106 -1.54 -11.74 -4.85
CA MET A 106 -0.65 -10.71 -5.40
C MET A 106 -0.13 -9.88 -4.23
N HIS A 107 1.08 -10.18 -3.77
CA HIS A 107 1.71 -9.49 -2.64
C HIS A 107 2.59 -8.34 -3.11
N GLY A 108 2.44 -7.16 -2.48
CA GLY A 108 3.11 -5.91 -2.88
C GLY A 108 4.56 -5.79 -2.45
N SER A 109 5.34 -6.88 -2.49
CA SER A 109 6.78 -6.86 -2.23
C SER A 109 7.54 -7.88 -3.09
N ILE A 110 8.87 -7.86 -2.99
CA ILE A 110 9.79 -8.86 -3.54
C ILE A 110 10.02 -9.92 -2.44
N LEU A 111 9.15 -10.92 -2.37
CA LEU A 111 9.27 -12.00 -1.38
C LEU A 111 10.59 -12.77 -1.52
N PRO A 112 11.17 -13.26 -0.41
CA PRO A 112 10.61 -13.37 0.93
C PRO A 112 10.71 -12.11 1.79
N GLN A 113 11.15 -10.98 1.24
CA GLN A 113 11.26 -9.73 1.97
C GLN A 113 9.89 -9.04 2.11
N LEU A 114 9.68 -8.35 3.25
CA LEU A 114 8.51 -7.54 3.54
C LEU A 114 7.19 -8.34 3.51
N ARG A 115 7.17 -9.54 4.12
CA ARG A 115 5.93 -10.26 4.42
C ARG A 115 5.05 -9.41 5.36
N GLY A 116 3.73 -9.40 5.18
CA GLY A 116 2.81 -8.71 6.09
C GLY A 116 1.97 -7.61 5.45
N SER A 117 1.49 -6.68 6.27
CA SER A 117 0.34 -5.83 5.93
C SER A 117 0.67 -4.54 5.17
N ALA A 118 1.91 -4.02 5.26
CA ALA A 118 2.28 -2.73 4.69
C ALA A 118 3.58 -2.79 3.85
N PRO A 119 3.73 -3.76 2.92
CA PRO A 119 4.99 -3.97 2.20
C PRO A 119 5.41 -2.76 1.36
N VAL A 120 4.48 -2.09 0.69
CA VAL A 120 4.77 -0.96 -0.19
C VAL A 120 5.28 0.24 0.60
N GLN A 121 4.63 0.59 1.71
CA GLN A 121 5.08 1.67 2.58
C GLN A 121 6.45 1.34 3.21
N ARG A 122 6.60 0.10 3.69
CA ARG A 122 7.86 -0.35 4.32
C ARG A 122 9.02 -0.42 3.33
N SER A 123 8.78 -0.66 2.04
CA SER A 123 9.87 -0.60 1.05
C SER A 123 10.49 0.80 0.98
N ILE A 124 9.68 1.85 1.05
CA ILE A 124 10.17 3.25 1.10
C ILE A 124 10.81 3.55 2.45
N LEU A 125 10.11 3.23 3.56
CA LEU A 125 10.60 3.51 4.93
C LEU A 125 11.90 2.76 5.25
N ASN A 126 12.14 1.61 4.64
CA ASN A 126 13.36 0.83 4.76
C ASN A 126 14.41 1.20 3.69
N HIS A 127 14.21 2.31 2.98
CA HIS A 127 15.17 2.87 2.00
C HIS A 127 15.54 1.90 0.87
N CYS A 128 14.61 1.01 0.47
CA CYS A 128 14.82 0.11 -0.65
C CYS A 128 14.94 0.89 -1.96
N ASP A 129 15.80 0.40 -2.86
CA ASP A 129 15.95 0.99 -4.20
C ASP A 129 14.93 0.38 -5.19
N GLU A 130 14.43 -0.83 -4.90
CA GLU A 130 13.44 -1.56 -5.69
C GLU A 130 12.21 -1.94 -4.88
N ALA A 131 11.07 -1.96 -5.54
CA ALA A 131 9.83 -2.58 -5.09
C ALA A 131 9.35 -3.60 -6.12
N GLY A 132 8.32 -4.37 -5.78
CA GLY A 132 7.77 -5.33 -6.74
C GLY A 132 6.44 -5.92 -6.29
N VAL A 133 5.94 -6.79 -7.13
CA VAL A 133 4.77 -7.62 -6.84
C VAL A 133 5.16 -9.08 -7.00
N THR A 134 4.83 -9.88 -6.02
CA THR A 134 5.01 -11.34 -6.05
C THR A 134 3.66 -12.03 -6.18
N ALA A 135 3.50 -12.83 -7.23
CA ALA A 135 2.44 -13.83 -7.32
C ALA A 135 2.88 -15.06 -6.53
N MET A 136 2.07 -15.51 -5.59
CA MET A 136 2.38 -16.65 -4.72
C MET A 136 1.14 -17.49 -4.42
N TYR A 137 1.33 -18.75 -4.08
CA TYR A 137 0.28 -19.57 -3.50
C TYR A 137 0.03 -19.15 -2.05
N LEU A 138 -1.22 -19.13 -1.63
CA LEU A 138 -1.56 -18.92 -0.22
C LEU A 138 -1.34 -20.21 0.58
N SER A 139 -0.80 -20.03 1.78
CA SER A 139 -0.66 -21.05 2.82
C SER A 139 -1.29 -20.55 4.12
N ALA A 140 -1.27 -21.37 5.16
CA ALA A 140 -1.76 -20.97 6.49
C ALA A 140 -0.91 -19.88 7.14
N GLY A 141 0.37 -19.78 6.77
CA GLY A 141 1.27 -18.77 7.31
C GLY A 141 1.20 -17.43 6.59
N MET A 142 1.80 -16.42 7.20
CA MET A 142 1.76 -15.05 6.67
C MET A 142 2.72 -14.88 5.49
N ASP A 143 2.18 -14.81 4.27
CA ASP A 143 2.90 -14.56 3.02
C ASP A 143 4.12 -15.45 2.79
N GLU A 144 4.08 -16.72 3.25
CA GLU A 144 5.19 -17.69 3.20
C GLU A 144 5.02 -18.81 2.15
N GLY A 145 3.92 -18.79 1.41
CA GLY A 145 3.64 -19.79 0.38
C GLY A 145 4.60 -19.69 -0.81
N ASP A 146 4.60 -20.74 -1.63
CA ASP A 146 5.49 -20.85 -2.78
C ASP A 146 5.30 -19.69 -3.78
N ILE A 147 6.42 -19.13 -4.23
CA ILE A 147 6.45 -18.08 -5.25
C ILE A 147 6.14 -18.69 -6.62
N ILE A 148 5.33 -17.97 -7.41
CA ILE A 148 5.05 -18.28 -8.81
C ILE A 148 5.90 -17.38 -9.70
N GLU A 149 5.78 -16.05 -9.55
CA GLU A 149 6.51 -15.08 -10.35
C GLU A 149 6.73 -13.79 -9.53
N ILE A 150 7.83 -13.07 -9.79
CA ILE A 150 8.11 -11.76 -9.21
C ILE A 150 8.33 -10.75 -10.33
N ARG A 151 7.61 -9.62 -10.29
CA ARG A 151 7.88 -8.46 -11.15
C ARG A 151 8.39 -7.30 -10.32
N LYS A 152 9.55 -6.75 -10.70
CA LYS A 152 10.24 -5.69 -9.99
C LYS A 152 10.20 -4.37 -10.75
N THR A 153 10.38 -3.29 -10.00
CA THR A 153 10.55 -1.94 -10.53
C THR A 153 11.39 -1.09 -9.57
N ALA A 154 12.18 -0.15 -10.10
CA ALA A 154 12.87 0.82 -9.25
C ALA A 154 11.86 1.74 -8.54
N ILE A 155 12.13 2.10 -7.29
CA ILE A 155 11.38 3.14 -6.59
C ILE A 155 11.87 4.49 -7.11
N GLN A 156 10.94 5.32 -7.63
CA GLN A 156 11.31 6.59 -8.23
C GLN A 156 11.71 7.62 -7.15
N PRO A 157 12.62 8.55 -7.45
CA PRO A 157 12.95 9.63 -6.54
C PRO A 157 11.69 10.43 -6.14
N LEU A 158 11.53 10.69 -4.84
CA LEU A 158 10.41 11.46 -4.27
C LEU A 158 9.01 10.86 -4.48
N GLU A 159 8.90 9.67 -5.07
CA GLU A 159 7.64 8.93 -5.21
C GLU A 159 7.08 8.57 -3.83
N THR A 160 5.83 8.94 -3.58
CA THR A 160 5.12 8.58 -2.34
C THR A 160 4.68 7.13 -2.34
N SER A 161 4.35 6.58 -1.17
CA SER A 161 3.82 5.20 -1.11
C SER A 161 2.48 5.05 -1.83
N GLU A 162 1.68 6.11 -1.93
CA GLU A 162 0.44 6.14 -2.72
C GLU A 162 0.73 6.03 -4.22
N GLU A 163 1.69 6.81 -4.72
CA GLU A 163 2.11 6.78 -6.13
C GLU A 163 2.76 5.44 -6.49
N LEU A 164 3.64 4.91 -5.62
CA LEU A 164 4.25 3.60 -5.79
C LEU A 164 3.17 2.49 -5.82
N MET A 165 2.18 2.53 -4.90
CA MET A 165 1.08 1.59 -4.87
C MET A 165 0.29 1.59 -6.18
N ALA A 166 -0.01 2.77 -6.73
CA ALA A 166 -0.70 2.90 -8.01
C ALA A 166 0.11 2.29 -9.16
N ARG A 167 1.43 2.48 -9.17
CA ARG A 167 2.33 1.92 -10.17
C ARG A 167 2.50 0.41 -10.02
N LEU A 168 2.58 -0.11 -8.79
CA LEU A 168 2.59 -1.54 -8.52
C LEU A 168 1.28 -2.22 -8.91
N ALA A 169 0.13 -1.54 -8.82
CA ALA A 169 -1.14 -2.05 -9.33
C ALA A 169 -1.11 -2.31 -10.85
N GLN A 170 -0.40 -1.45 -11.62
CA GLN A 170 -0.21 -1.64 -13.06
C GLN A 170 0.69 -2.86 -13.38
N LEU A 171 1.60 -3.23 -12.48
CA LEU A 171 2.39 -4.46 -12.60
C LEU A 171 1.61 -5.69 -12.13
N ALA A 172 0.82 -5.55 -11.07
CA ALA A 172 0.04 -6.64 -10.48
C ALA A 172 -1.05 -7.16 -11.42
N ALA A 173 -1.73 -6.27 -12.15
CA ALA A 173 -2.85 -6.64 -13.00
C ALA A 173 -2.46 -7.64 -14.10
N PRO A 174 -1.46 -7.38 -14.97
CA PRO A 174 -1.02 -8.36 -15.96
C PRO A 174 -0.37 -9.60 -15.31
N LEU A 175 0.40 -9.44 -14.22
CA LEU A 175 0.97 -10.57 -13.48
C LEU A 175 -0.13 -11.52 -12.99
N CYS A 176 -1.22 -10.99 -12.45
CA CYS A 176 -2.36 -11.77 -11.98
C CYS A 176 -2.98 -12.60 -13.11
N ALA A 177 -3.24 -11.99 -14.26
CA ALA A 177 -3.81 -12.69 -15.42
C ALA A 177 -2.87 -13.79 -15.97
N ASP A 178 -1.57 -13.49 -16.07
CA ASP A 178 -0.56 -14.46 -16.55
C ASP A 178 -0.40 -15.61 -15.56
N THR A 179 -0.47 -15.34 -14.25
CA THR A 179 -0.46 -16.37 -13.20
C THR A 179 -1.66 -17.31 -13.32
N VAL A 180 -2.86 -16.76 -13.52
CA VAL A 180 -4.08 -17.60 -13.69
C VAL A 180 -3.97 -18.48 -14.93
N ARG A 181 -3.45 -17.95 -16.06
CA ARG A 181 -3.22 -18.73 -17.29
C ARG A 181 -2.19 -19.84 -17.06
N SER A 182 -1.09 -19.56 -16.37
CA SER A 182 -0.05 -20.55 -16.09
C SER A 182 -0.54 -21.70 -15.21
N ILE A 183 -1.40 -21.39 -14.22
CA ILE A 183 -2.04 -22.41 -13.38
C ILE A 183 -3.00 -23.27 -14.21
N GLU A 184 -3.82 -22.66 -15.05
CA GLU A 184 -4.75 -23.37 -15.94
C GLU A 184 -4.02 -24.30 -16.91
N ALA A 185 -2.88 -23.83 -17.44
CA ALA A 185 -2.01 -24.62 -18.32
C ALA A 185 -1.18 -25.69 -17.59
N GLY A 186 -1.17 -25.70 -16.25
CA GLY A 186 -0.34 -26.60 -15.44
C GLY A 186 1.16 -26.31 -15.51
N THR A 187 1.54 -25.08 -15.86
CA THR A 187 2.95 -24.63 -16.02
C THR A 187 3.42 -23.72 -14.91
N ALA A 188 2.54 -23.29 -13.98
CA ALA A 188 2.88 -22.44 -12.87
C ALA A 188 3.90 -23.11 -11.94
N PRO A 189 5.07 -22.49 -11.69
CA PRO A 189 6.06 -23.05 -10.80
C PRO A 189 5.61 -22.99 -9.34
N ARG A 190 6.27 -23.78 -8.48
CA ARG A 190 6.19 -23.69 -7.03
C ARG A 190 7.59 -23.55 -6.49
N ILE A 191 8.00 -22.32 -6.21
CA ILE A 191 9.34 -21.99 -5.74
C ILE A 191 9.27 -21.72 -4.24
N PRO A 192 9.77 -22.63 -3.37
CA PRO A 192 9.76 -22.42 -1.93
C PRO A 192 10.52 -21.14 -1.55
N GLN A 193 9.99 -20.40 -0.59
CA GLN A 193 10.66 -19.20 -0.07
C GLN A 193 11.81 -19.61 0.90
N ASP A 194 12.93 -18.88 0.82
CA ASP A 194 13.99 -18.99 1.81
C ASP A 194 13.63 -18.19 3.08
N ASN A 195 13.17 -18.87 4.10
CA ASN A 195 12.75 -18.24 5.36
C ASN A 195 13.89 -17.52 6.11
N ALA A 196 15.16 -17.88 5.87
CA ALA A 196 16.29 -17.20 6.48
C ALA A 196 16.47 -15.75 5.93
N ARG A 197 15.91 -15.46 4.76
CA ARG A 197 15.92 -14.13 4.12
C ARG A 197 14.63 -13.35 4.32
N ALA A 198 13.66 -13.91 5.05
CA ALA A 198 12.39 -13.25 5.25
C ALA A 198 12.53 -12.02 6.16
N THR A 199 11.88 -10.93 5.78
CA THR A 199 11.69 -9.74 6.61
C THR A 199 10.21 -9.41 6.68
N TYR A 200 9.81 -8.58 7.66
CA TYR A 200 8.40 -8.31 7.92
C TYR A 200 8.05 -6.84 7.74
N ALA A 201 6.85 -6.61 7.24
CA ALA A 201 6.25 -5.30 6.98
C ALA A 201 5.00 -5.10 7.84
N PRO A 202 5.16 -4.77 9.15
CA PRO A 202 4.04 -4.54 10.03
C PRO A 202 3.21 -3.35 9.57
N MET A 203 1.91 -3.37 9.96
CA MET A 203 1.00 -2.25 9.71
C MET A 203 1.59 -0.95 10.27
N LEU A 204 1.37 0.15 9.56
CA LEU A 204 1.75 1.48 10.04
C LEU A 204 0.90 1.90 11.25
N SER A 205 1.45 2.76 12.07
CA SER A 205 0.76 3.34 13.21
C SER A 205 0.93 4.87 13.26
N LYS A 206 0.09 5.54 14.06
CA LYS A 206 0.18 7.00 14.23
C LYS A 206 1.42 7.43 15.01
N GLU A 207 1.93 6.56 15.84
CA GLU A 207 3.14 6.75 16.64
C GLU A 207 4.38 6.93 15.77
N GLU A 208 4.31 6.47 14.53
CA GLU A 208 5.38 6.66 13.53
C GLU A 208 5.34 8.01 12.82
N SER A 209 4.31 8.84 13.06
CA SER A 209 4.16 10.14 12.36
C SER A 209 5.25 11.19 12.65
N PRO A 210 5.77 11.35 13.89
CA PRO A 210 6.73 12.41 14.17
C PRO A 210 8.03 12.27 13.37
N ILE A 211 8.48 13.38 12.77
CA ILE A 211 9.77 13.43 12.07
C ILE A 211 10.89 13.55 13.09
N ASP A 212 11.86 12.65 13.03
CA ASP A 212 13.14 12.80 13.74
C ASP A 212 14.14 13.57 12.85
N TRP A 213 14.32 14.85 13.16
CA TRP A 213 15.23 15.72 12.42
C TRP A 213 16.71 15.39 12.61
N ASN A 214 17.07 14.54 13.61
CA ASN A 214 18.44 14.07 13.83
C ASN A 214 18.84 12.94 12.87
N GLN A 215 18.00 12.65 11.88
CA GLN A 215 18.26 11.66 10.85
C GLN A 215 18.88 12.31 9.59
N PRO A 216 19.59 11.53 8.76
CA PRO A 216 20.05 11.99 7.45
C PRO A 216 18.88 12.46 6.57
N ALA A 217 19.14 13.41 5.67
CA ALA A 217 18.13 13.96 4.77
C ALA A 217 17.35 12.87 3.98
N ARG A 218 18.02 11.78 3.55
CA ARG A 218 17.38 10.64 2.88
C ARG A 218 16.32 10.01 3.77
N PHE A 219 16.63 9.78 5.04
CA PHE A 219 15.70 9.14 5.98
C PHE A 219 14.47 10.00 6.23
N ILE A 220 14.64 11.32 6.33
CA ILE A 220 13.52 12.26 6.51
C ILE A 220 12.63 12.29 5.25
N VAL A 221 13.23 12.37 4.06
CA VAL A 221 12.48 12.36 2.80
C VAL A 221 11.71 11.05 2.65
N ASP A 222 12.36 9.90 2.90
CA ASP A 222 11.74 8.58 2.80
C ASP A 222 10.65 8.37 3.87
N HIS A 223 10.86 8.90 5.09
CA HIS A 223 9.86 8.87 6.14
C HIS A 223 8.59 9.62 5.73
N VAL A 224 8.72 10.86 5.24
CA VAL A 224 7.56 11.65 4.81
C VAL A 224 6.82 10.97 3.66
N ARG A 225 7.53 10.59 2.59
CA ARG A 225 6.91 10.01 1.39
C ARG A 225 6.35 8.60 1.62
N GLY A 226 6.94 7.82 2.54
CA GLY A 226 6.47 6.49 2.92
C GLY A 226 5.18 6.51 3.73
N LEU A 227 4.92 7.60 4.49
CA LEU A 227 3.74 7.74 5.33
C LEU A 227 2.54 8.44 4.64
N VAL A 228 2.66 8.85 3.39
CA VAL A 228 1.52 9.39 2.60
C VAL A 228 0.75 8.23 1.97
N PRO A 229 -0.59 8.17 2.05
CA PRO A 229 -1.52 9.18 2.56
C PRO A 229 -1.85 9.01 4.06
N TRP A 230 -1.38 7.97 4.71
CA TRP A 230 -1.63 7.69 6.12
C TRP A 230 -0.44 6.97 6.76
N PRO A 231 -0.06 7.29 8.01
CA PRO A 231 -0.68 8.27 8.93
C PRO A 231 -0.34 9.73 8.63
N VAL A 232 0.55 10.03 7.71
CA VAL A 232 1.17 11.31 7.37
C VAL A 232 2.19 11.74 8.43
N ALA A 233 3.37 12.11 8.00
CA ALA A 233 4.41 12.61 8.89
C ALA A 233 3.98 13.93 9.59
N THR A 234 4.42 14.13 10.83
CA THR A 234 4.14 15.35 11.59
C THR A 234 5.43 16.02 12.09
N ALA A 235 5.41 17.34 12.21
CA ALA A 235 6.49 18.11 12.76
C ALA A 235 5.96 19.38 13.44
N GLU A 236 6.65 19.84 14.47
CA GLU A 236 6.49 21.17 15.01
C GLU A 236 7.51 22.10 14.34
N LEU A 237 7.05 23.18 13.73
CA LEU A 237 7.89 24.19 13.06
C LEU A 237 7.43 25.57 13.49
N GLY A 238 8.34 26.33 14.12
CA GLY A 238 8.03 27.65 14.65
C GLY A 238 6.90 27.65 15.69
N GLY A 239 6.86 26.65 16.58
CA GLY A 239 5.83 26.50 17.62
C GLY A 239 4.45 26.05 17.10
N THR A 240 4.33 25.64 15.84
CA THR A 240 3.07 25.16 15.26
C THR A 240 3.23 23.75 14.76
N GLU A 241 2.28 22.86 15.11
CA GLU A 241 2.24 21.48 14.63
C GLU A 241 1.64 21.40 13.22
N PHE A 242 2.33 20.69 12.34
CA PHE A 242 1.92 20.46 10.96
C PHE A 242 1.91 18.96 10.63
N LYS A 243 1.03 18.57 9.73
CA LYS A 243 1.21 17.40 8.88
C LYS A 243 2.05 17.78 7.68
N ILE A 244 3.06 16.95 7.36
CA ILE A 244 4.01 17.19 6.28
C ILE A 244 3.76 16.16 5.17
N TYR A 245 3.42 16.65 3.98
CA TYR A 245 3.04 15.77 2.85
C TYR A 245 4.13 15.63 1.80
N ARG A 246 5.02 16.61 1.69
CA ARG A 246 6.10 16.58 0.71
C ARG A 246 7.35 17.27 1.23
N VAL A 247 8.45 16.55 1.14
CA VAL A 247 9.80 17.02 1.46
C VAL A 247 10.71 16.63 0.32
N GLU A 248 11.64 17.52 -0.04
CA GLU A 248 12.65 17.31 -1.06
C GLU A 248 14.04 17.54 -0.48
N TYR A 249 15.07 17.00 -1.14
CA TYR A 249 16.45 17.30 -0.81
C TYR A 249 16.75 18.77 -1.07
N ALA A 250 17.66 19.34 -0.28
CA ALA A 250 18.17 20.69 -0.49
C ALA A 250 19.70 20.69 -0.39
N ASP A 251 20.35 21.48 -1.23
CA ASP A 251 21.83 21.57 -1.28
C ASP A 251 22.41 22.55 -0.27
N GLN A 252 21.55 23.33 0.41
CA GLN A 252 21.97 24.33 1.38
C GLN A 252 22.47 23.67 2.66
N LYS A 253 23.64 24.07 3.14
CA LYS A 253 24.16 23.70 4.46
C LYS A 253 23.82 24.74 5.51
N THR A 254 23.84 24.32 6.76
CA THR A 254 23.55 25.18 7.92
C THR A 254 24.29 24.70 9.18
N GLU A 255 24.57 25.61 10.09
CA GLU A 255 25.08 25.30 11.44
C GLU A 255 23.95 25.23 12.49
N LYS A 256 22.71 25.48 12.07
CA LYS A 256 21.56 25.43 12.98
C LYS A 256 21.29 23.99 13.42
N ALA A 257 20.74 23.84 14.62
CA ALA A 257 20.38 22.55 15.17
C ALA A 257 19.30 21.84 14.30
N PRO A 258 19.32 20.50 14.23
CA PRO A 258 18.28 19.73 13.55
C PRO A 258 16.86 20.12 14.01
N GLY A 259 15.94 20.28 13.06
CA GLY A 259 14.56 20.77 13.29
C GLY A 259 14.40 22.28 13.24
N SER A 260 15.51 23.05 13.28
CA SER A 260 15.43 24.51 13.17
C SER A 260 15.05 24.95 11.75
N VAL A 261 14.21 25.96 11.66
CA VAL A 261 13.89 26.60 10.40
C VAL A 261 15.08 27.45 9.95
N VAL A 262 15.59 27.16 8.75
CA VAL A 262 16.75 27.86 8.18
C VAL A 262 16.33 29.05 7.35
N ALA A 263 15.35 28.85 6.46
CA ALA A 263 14.85 29.90 5.59
C ALA A 263 13.46 29.57 5.02
N LEU A 264 12.68 30.59 4.74
CA LEU A 264 11.49 30.49 3.90
C LEU A 264 11.86 30.94 2.49
N THR A 265 11.69 30.08 1.51
CA THR A 265 11.98 30.33 0.09
C THR A 265 10.69 30.36 -0.73
N LYS A 266 10.77 30.80 -1.97
CA LYS A 266 9.63 30.70 -2.92
C LYS A 266 9.20 29.26 -3.19
N LYS A 267 10.05 28.28 -2.91
CA LYS A 267 9.80 26.84 -3.20
C LYS A 267 9.33 26.06 -1.98
N GLY A 268 9.61 26.51 -0.76
CA GLY A 268 9.28 25.80 0.47
C GLY A 268 10.04 26.35 1.67
N LEU A 269 9.88 25.66 2.78
CA LEU A 269 10.56 25.95 4.03
C LEU A 269 11.80 25.06 4.18
N LEU A 270 12.98 25.65 4.31
CA LEU A 270 14.22 24.94 4.59
C LEU A 270 14.30 24.62 6.08
N VAL A 271 14.51 23.36 6.41
CA VAL A 271 14.65 22.86 7.78
C VAL A 271 15.98 22.12 7.90
N ALA A 272 16.70 22.38 8.97
CA ALA A 272 17.96 21.72 9.29
C ALA A 272 17.73 20.24 9.65
N CYS A 273 18.67 19.39 9.25
CA CYS A 273 18.71 17.99 9.66
C CYS A 273 20.15 17.57 10.00
N GLN A 274 20.38 16.27 10.18
CA GLN A 274 21.67 15.74 10.62
C GLN A 274 22.84 16.27 9.75
N GLU A 275 24.01 16.46 10.37
CA GLU A 275 25.28 16.86 9.73
C GLU A 275 25.22 18.20 8.97
N GLY A 276 24.41 19.13 9.45
CA GLY A 276 24.25 20.43 8.82
C GLY A 276 23.62 20.39 7.43
N ASN A 277 23.00 19.28 7.06
CA ASN A 277 22.18 19.19 5.85
C ASN A 277 20.84 19.89 6.06
N THR A 278 20.16 20.19 4.96
CA THR A 278 18.79 20.71 5.01
C THR A 278 17.88 19.91 4.11
N VAL A 279 16.60 19.94 4.42
CA VAL A 279 15.52 19.47 3.57
C VAL A 279 14.53 20.59 3.29
N LEU A 280 13.84 20.50 2.16
CA LEU A 280 12.88 21.50 1.71
C LEU A 280 11.46 20.96 1.93
N VAL A 281 10.75 21.49 2.93
CA VAL A 281 9.32 21.18 3.14
C VAL A 281 8.50 21.94 2.11
N ARG A 282 7.86 21.19 1.20
CA ARG A 282 7.09 21.71 0.06
C ARG A 282 5.63 21.92 0.40
N GLU A 283 5.03 20.89 1.02
CA GLU A 283 3.59 20.87 1.31
C GLU A 283 3.32 20.47 2.75
N LEU A 284 2.43 21.19 3.38
CA LEU A 284 2.04 20.99 4.76
C LEU A 284 0.56 21.26 4.99
N GLN A 285 0.09 20.91 6.18
CA GLN A 285 -1.25 21.19 6.65
C GLN A 285 -1.21 21.51 8.14
N ALA A 286 -1.58 22.73 8.52
CA ALA A 286 -1.79 23.09 9.92
C ALA A 286 -3.05 22.40 10.46
N LYS A 287 -3.11 22.19 11.78
CA LYS A 287 -4.27 21.59 12.45
C LYS A 287 -5.56 22.36 12.12
N GLY A 288 -6.56 21.65 11.61
CA GLY A 288 -7.85 22.23 11.18
C GLY A 288 -7.81 22.97 9.83
N GLY A 289 -6.63 23.15 9.23
CA GLY A 289 -6.43 23.81 7.95
C GLY A 289 -6.57 22.89 6.74
N LYS A 290 -6.20 23.41 5.57
CA LYS A 290 -6.12 22.67 4.30
C LYS A 290 -4.65 22.34 4.00
N ARG A 291 -4.41 21.22 3.29
CA ARG A 291 -3.12 20.93 2.66
C ARG A 291 -2.83 21.99 1.61
N MET A 292 -1.63 22.58 1.66
CA MET A 292 -1.19 23.63 0.74
C MET A 292 0.34 23.72 0.65
N PRO A 293 0.91 24.40 -0.36
CA PRO A 293 2.33 24.71 -0.40
C PRO A 293 2.77 25.51 0.84
N ALA A 294 3.94 25.17 1.39
CA ALA A 294 4.47 25.84 2.59
C ALA A 294 4.60 27.36 2.43
N PRO A 295 5.09 27.91 1.27
CA PRO A 295 5.15 29.36 1.09
C PRO A 295 3.79 30.05 1.14
N ASP A 296 2.73 29.40 0.70
CA ASP A 296 1.38 29.97 0.71
C ASP A 296 0.83 30.06 2.13
N TYR A 297 1.10 29.05 2.96
CA TYR A 297 0.74 29.10 4.38
C TYR A 297 1.45 30.25 5.10
N PHE A 298 2.77 30.33 4.95
CA PHE A 298 3.60 31.30 5.67
C PHE A 298 3.48 32.74 5.15
N ARG A 299 2.83 32.97 4.00
CA ARG A 299 2.46 34.32 3.54
C ARG A 299 1.46 34.99 4.48
N GLY A 300 0.52 34.23 5.03
CA GLY A 300 -0.49 34.69 5.96
C GLY A 300 -0.13 34.46 7.44
N HIS A 301 0.89 33.66 7.71
CA HIS A 301 1.32 33.24 9.05
C HIS A 301 2.85 33.34 9.13
N PRO A 302 3.41 34.56 9.34
CA PRO A 302 4.86 34.71 9.36
C PRO A 302 5.54 33.82 10.40
N ILE A 303 6.64 33.15 9.99
CA ILE A 303 7.45 32.33 10.87
C ILE A 303 8.70 33.08 11.28
N THR A 304 9.02 33.05 12.57
CA THR A 304 10.28 33.60 13.08
C THR A 304 11.40 32.64 12.74
N ILE A 305 12.43 33.13 12.06
CA ILE A 305 13.65 32.39 11.72
C ILE A 305 14.72 32.84 12.69
N GLU A 306 14.91 32.10 13.78
CA GLU A 306 15.98 32.33 14.77
C GLU A 306 17.36 31.99 14.22
#